data_5b8c99bdf3b1d6af0a2a33b3a3b3f799
#
_entry.id   5b8c99bdf3b1d6af0a2a33b3a3b3f799
#
_cell.length_a   1.000
_cell.length_b   1.000
_cell.length_c   1.000
_cell.angle_alpha   90.00
_cell.angle_beta   90.00
_cell.angle_gamma   90.00
#
_symmetry.space_group_name_H-M   'P 1'
#
loop_
_entity.id
_entity.type
_entity.pdbx_description
1 polymer ?
#
loop_
_entity_poly.entity_id
_entity_poly.type
_entity_poly.pdbx_seq_one_letter_code
_entity_poly.pdbx_strand_id
1 'polypeptide(L)'
;MRLRRIAVGLGPALSALLTLAVIAPGQAGAEDPVVMHNVTYTVYTENPFFAEIYYRDTDPPNFADYSHDPYLFSPNVEAGLGPDKPWVLNVQLANPDQWAMVLGTSVMSPNPPNFHCSIAVDGAIVVTNSGAKGALCSIRHW
;
A
#
# COMPACT_ATOMS: atom_id res chain seq x y z
N MET A 1 -88.50 29.56 -32.22
CA MET A 1 -87.65 29.40 -31.04
C MET A 1 -86.79 28.15 -31.14
N ARG A 2 -85.61 28.32 -31.42
CA ARG A 2 -84.67 27.19 -31.53
C ARG A 2 -83.42 27.45 -30.73
N LEU A 3 -83.29 26.70 -29.66
CA LEU A 3 -82.06 26.67 -28.88
C LEU A 3 -80.94 25.98 -29.68
N ARG A 4 -79.88 26.71 -29.94
CA ARG A 4 -78.65 26.11 -30.45
C ARG A 4 -77.80 25.68 -29.29
N ARG A 5 -77.57 24.41 -29.21
CA ARG A 5 -76.56 23.86 -28.28
C ARG A 5 -75.21 24.06 -28.89
N ILE A 6 -74.36 24.76 -28.20
CA ILE A 6 -72.95 24.87 -28.53
C ILE A 6 -72.24 23.70 -27.86
N ALA A 7 -71.70 22.81 -28.65
CA ALA A 7 -70.88 21.76 -28.14
C ALA A 7 -69.47 22.32 -27.96
N VAL A 8 -69.02 22.40 -26.72
CA VAL A 8 -67.66 22.71 -26.38
C VAL A 8 -66.87 21.41 -26.44
N GLY A 9 -66.06 21.29 -27.46
CA GLY A 9 -65.14 20.17 -27.58
C GLY A 9 -63.99 20.38 -26.57
N LEU A 10 -63.92 19.51 -25.60
CA LEU A 10 -62.69 19.35 -24.83
C LEU A 10 -61.68 18.55 -25.63
N GLY A 11 -60.67 19.23 -26.07
CA GLY A 11 -59.49 18.55 -26.59
C GLY A 11 -58.71 17.90 -25.46
N PRO A 12 -58.21 16.69 -25.65
CA PRO A 12 -57.35 16.10 -24.62
C PRO A 12 -55.99 16.80 -24.62
N ALA A 13 -55.65 17.37 -23.50
CA ALA A 13 -54.31 17.83 -23.24
C ALA A 13 -53.38 16.61 -23.13
N LEU A 14 -52.60 16.42 -24.17
CA LEU A 14 -51.46 15.51 -24.09
C LEU A 14 -50.41 16.12 -23.20
N SER A 15 -50.44 15.72 -21.94
CA SER A 15 -49.30 15.95 -21.04
C SER A 15 -48.16 15.01 -21.49
N ALA A 16 -47.26 15.54 -22.26
CA ALA A 16 -46.02 14.89 -22.51
C ALA A 16 -45.19 14.90 -21.22
N LEU A 17 -45.24 13.81 -20.47
CA LEU A 17 -44.31 13.53 -19.43
C LEU A 17 -42.94 13.32 -20.07
N LEU A 18 -42.15 14.40 -20.14
CA LEU A 18 -40.73 14.26 -20.34
C LEU A 18 -40.17 13.57 -19.10
N THR A 19 -40.01 12.26 -19.15
CA THR A 19 -39.14 11.57 -18.22
C THR A 19 -37.70 11.96 -18.56
N LEU A 20 -37.21 12.96 -17.86
CA LEU A 20 -35.77 13.18 -17.83
C LEU A 20 -35.16 11.92 -17.21
N ALA A 21 -34.62 11.07 -18.03
CA ALA A 21 -33.70 10.05 -17.58
C ALA A 21 -32.48 10.77 -17.03
N VAL A 22 -32.44 10.95 -15.71
CA VAL A 22 -31.26 11.39 -15.03
C VAL A 22 -30.27 10.23 -15.13
N ILE A 23 -29.45 10.26 -16.16
CA ILE A 23 -28.26 9.43 -16.21
C ILE A 23 -27.39 9.95 -15.07
N ALA A 24 -27.34 9.21 -13.96
CA ALA A 24 -26.41 9.52 -12.90
C ALA A 24 -24.98 9.52 -13.48
N PRO A 25 -24.27 10.66 -13.49
CA PRO A 25 -22.94 10.69 -14.05
C PRO A 25 -22.03 9.83 -13.19
N GLY A 26 -21.49 8.77 -13.77
CA GLY A 26 -20.20 8.27 -13.33
C GLY A 26 -20.15 7.56 -11.99
N GLN A 27 -20.82 6.43 -11.91
CA GLN A 27 -20.25 5.34 -11.14
C GLN A 27 -19.28 4.50 -11.99
N ALA A 28 -19.07 4.83 -13.24
CA ALA A 28 -18.07 4.26 -14.13
C ALA A 28 -16.69 4.83 -13.87
N GLY A 29 -16.19 4.77 -12.64
CA GLY A 29 -14.89 5.31 -12.25
C GLY A 29 -14.65 5.34 -10.74
N ALA A 30 -15.57 4.81 -9.94
CA ALA A 30 -15.30 4.52 -8.54
C ALA A 30 -14.39 3.29 -8.50
N GLU A 31 -13.08 3.52 -8.45
CA GLU A 31 -12.14 2.48 -8.07
C GLU A 31 -12.52 1.97 -6.69
N ASP A 32 -12.46 0.65 -6.48
CA ASP A 32 -12.61 0.07 -5.17
C ASP A 32 -11.61 0.71 -4.22
N PRO A 33 -11.97 1.01 -2.96
CA PRO A 33 -11.03 1.60 -2.03
C PRO A 33 -9.81 0.70 -1.88
N VAL A 34 -8.62 1.28 -2.00
CA VAL A 34 -7.36 0.55 -1.81
C VAL A 34 -7.29 0.07 -0.37
N VAL A 35 -7.17 -1.24 -0.18
CA VAL A 35 -6.98 -1.84 1.13
C VAL A 35 -5.51 -1.73 1.50
N MET A 36 -5.23 -1.06 2.63
CA MET A 36 -3.87 -0.97 3.18
C MET A 36 -3.65 -2.07 4.20
N HIS A 37 -2.48 -2.67 4.15
CA HIS A 37 -2.04 -3.70 5.09
C HIS A 37 -1.03 -3.13 6.08
N ASN A 38 -1.12 -3.54 7.33
CA ASN A 38 -0.11 -3.21 8.33
C ASN A 38 1.11 -4.10 8.12
N VAL A 39 2.25 -3.50 7.88
CA VAL A 39 3.51 -4.20 7.70
C VAL A 39 4.45 -3.82 8.85
N THR A 40 4.95 -4.82 9.56
CA THR A 40 5.90 -4.62 10.65
C THR A 40 7.24 -5.20 10.26
N TYR A 41 8.24 -4.34 10.20
CA TYR A 41 9.63 -4.72 10.01
C TYR A 41 10.32 -4.84 11.36
N THR A 42 11.10 -5.89 11.55
CA THR A 42 11.95 -6.07 12.72
C THR A 42 13.36 -6.46 12.28
N VAL A 43 14.35 -5.78 12.83
CA VAL A 43 15.77 -6.08 12.62
C VAL A 43 16.47 -6.06 13.96
N TYR A 44 17.25 -7.08 14.25
CA TYR A 44 18.13 -7.11 15.41
C TYR A 44 19.45 -7.81 15.09
N THR A 45 20.41 -7.69 15.96
CA THR A 45 21.71 -8.35 15.87
C THR A 45 21.99 -9.16 17.12
N GLU A 46 22.76 -10.24 16.99
CA GLU A 46 23.16 -11.06 18.14
C GLU A 46 24.20 -10.36 19.01
N ASN A 47 25.03 -9.51 18.38
CA ASN A 47 26.01 -8.69 19.08
C ASN A 47 25.69 -7.21 18.86
N PRO A 48 25.91 -6.34 19.89
CA PRO A 48 25.65 -4.92 19.75
C PRO A 48 26.36 -4.32 18.53
N PHE A 49 25.61 -3.60 17.70
CA PHE A 49 26.13 -3.00 16.49
C PHE A 49 25.31 -1.79 16.04
N PHE A 50 25.97 -0.76 15.53
CA PHE A 50 25.33 0.39 14.92
C PHE A 50 25.18 0.14 13.41
N ALA A 51 23.97 -0.21 13.00
CA ALA A 51 23.67 -0.72 11.67
C ALA A 51 22.98 0.31 10.79
N GLU A 52 23.11 0.12 9.50
CA GLU A 52 22.31 0.80 8.48
C GLU A 52 21.12 -0.10 8.09
N ILE A 53 19.92 0.48 8.05
CA ILE A 53 18.69 -0.24 7.75
C ILE A 53 17.99 0.47 6.60
N TYR A 54 17.75 -0.27 5.51
CA TYR A 54 16.93 0.15 4.39
C TYR A 54 15.56 -0.52 4.50
N TYR A 55 14.50 0.22 4.17
CA TYR A 55 13.15 -0.30 4.25
C TYR A 55 12.26 0.33 3.19
N ARG A 56 11.08 -0.24 3.01
CA ARG A 56 10.07 0.35 2.12
C ARG A 56 8.83 0.71 2.92
N ASP A 57 8.48 1.99 2.88
CA ASP A 57 7.35 2.56 3.61
C ASP A 57 6.20 2.99 2.70
N THR A 58 6.38 2.94 1.39
CA THR A 58 5.37 3.27 0.39
C THR A 58 5.42 2.30 -0.78
N ASP A 59 4.26 2.06 -1.40
CA ASP A 59 4.21 1.32 -2.65
C ASP A 59 4.71 2.19 -3.80
N PRO A 60 5.76 1.78 -4.54
CA PRO A 60 6.08 2.42 -5.80
C PRO A 60 4.90 2.34 -6.78
N PRO A 61 4.70 3.34 -7.66
CA PRO A 61 3.59 3.35 -8.61
C PRO A 61 3.59 2.15 -9.55
N ASN A 62 4.78 1.70 -9.96
CA ASN A 62 5.01 0.54 -10.81
C ASN A 62 6.47 0.10 -10.73
N PHE A 63 6.77 -1.04 -11.33
CA PHE A 63 8.13 -1.59 -11.33
C PHE A 63 9.11 -0.75 -12.15
N ALA A 64 8.68 -0.11 -13.22
CA ALA A 64 9.54 0.72 -14.06
C ALA A 64 10.06 1.94 -13.30
N ASP A 65 9.21 2.63 -12.57
CA ASP A 65 9.61 3.76 -11.72
C ASP A 65 10.53 3.32 -10.60
N TYR A 66 10.22 2.19 -9.96
CA TYR A 66 11.08 1.61 -8.94
C TYR A 66 12.47 1.27 -9.48
N SER A 67 12.55 0.59 -10.62
CA SER A 67 13.84 0.16 -11.20
C SER A 67 14.67 1.32 -11.73
N HIS A 68 14.02 2.45 -12.08
CA HIS A 68 14.71 3.66 -12.50
C HIS A 68 15.46 4.34 -11.35
N ASP A 69 14.84 4.41 -10.18
CA ASP A 69 15.44 4.97 -8.97
C ASP A 69 14.98 4.20 -7.71
N PRO A 70 15.61 3.05 -7.41
CA PRO A 70 15.22 2.24 -6.25
C PRO A 70 15.41 2.96 -4.91
N TYR A 71 16.38 3.86 -4.83
CA TYR A 71 16.69 4.59 -3.59
C TYR A 71 15.60 5.59 -3.21
N LEU A 72 14.87 6.11 -4.20
CA LEU A 72 13.73 6.99 -3.95
C LEU A 72 12.65 6.30 -3.11
N PHE A 73 12.51 4.99 -3.27
CA PHE A 73 11.50 4.17 -2.60
C PHE A 73 12.07 3.31 -1.47
N SER A 74 13.33 3.51 -1.11
CA SER A 74 14.03 2.71 -0.08
C SER A 74 14.76 3.64 0.87
N PRO A 75 14.02 4.34 1.76
CA PRO A 75 14.63 5.14 2.79
C PRO A 75 15.55 4.31 3.68
N ASN A 76 16.52 4.96 4.31
CA ASN A 76 17.42 4.32 5.23
C ASN A 76 17.50 5.07 6.56
N VAL A 77 17.86 4.35 7.59
CA VAL A 77 18.09 4.85 8.92
C VAL A 77 19.28 4.12 9.53
N GLU A 78 20.00 4.81 10.40
CA GLU A 78 21.03 4.20 11.23
C GLU A 78 20.46 3.94 12.61
N ALA A 79 20.70 2.76 13.17
CA ALA A 79 20.19 2.37 14.47
C ALA A 79 21.18 1.47 15.22
N GLY A 80 21.28 1.69 16.53
CA GLY A 80 21.96 0.77 17.42
C GLY A 80 21.11 -0.46 17.66
N LEU A 81 21.63 -1.63 17.33
CA LEU A 81 20.97 -2.92 17.47
C LEU A 81 21.68 -3.80 18.49
N GLY A 82 21.03 -4.81 18.96
CA GLY A 82 21.54 -5.82 19.87
C GLY A 82 20.55 -6.95 20.07
N PRO A 83 20.89 -7.98 20.87
CA PRO A 83 20.00 -9.10 21.13
C PRO A 83 18.71 -8.68 21.83
N ASP A 84 18.77 -7.65 22.70
CA ASP A 84 17.64 -7.10 23.44
C ASP A 84 17.19 -5.71 22.95
N LYS A 85 17.70 -5.30 21.78
CA LYS A 85 17.42 -4.00 21.19
C LYS A 85 17.10 -4.12 19.70
N PRO A 86 15.91 -4.64 19.37
CA PRO A 86 15.44 -4.68 17.99
C PRO A 86 15.05 -3.28 17.52
N TRP A 87 15.26 -3.02 16.23
CA TRP A 87 14.60 -1.93 15.51
C TRP A 87 13.28 -2.45 14.94
N VAL A 88 12.19 -1.76 15.24
CA VAL A 88 10.85 -2.12 14.81
C VAL A 88 10.19 -0.92 14.14
N LEU A 89 9.64 -1.12 12.95
CA LEU A 89 8.90 -0.09 12.23
C LEU A 89 7.58 -0.66 11.70
N ASN A 90 6.50 0.05 11.94
CA ASN A 90 5.20 -0.23 11.37
C ASN A 90 4.93 0.73 10.21
N VAL A 91 4.60 0.18 9.04
CA VAL A 91 4.24 0.92 7.84
C VAL A 91 2.95 0.37 7.26
N GLN A 92 2.36 1.09 6.31
CA GLN A 92 1.18 0.64 5.59
C GLN A 92 1.49 0.53 4.10
N LEU A 93 1.24 -0.64 3.54
CA LEU A 93 1.41 -0.92 2.11
C LEU A 93 0.12 -1.50 1.52
N ALA A 94 -0.19 -1.10 0.31
CA ALA A 94 -1.31 -1.66 -0.44
C ALA A 94 -0.98 -3.05 -0.99
N ASN A 95 0.27 -3.28 -1.40
CA ASN A 95 0.72 -4.54 -1.96
C ASN A 95 2.04 -5.01 -1.31
N PRO A 96 1.97 -5.49 -0.06
CA PRO A 96 3.18 -5.95 0.64
C PRO A 96 3.84 -7.17 -0.04
N ASP A 97 3.09 -8.02 -0.72
CA ASP A 97 3.65 -9.18 -1.44
C ASP A 97 4.65 -8.77 -2.51
N GLN A 98 4.44 -7.61 -3.10
CA GLN A 98 5.33 -7.07 -4.12
C GLN A 98 6.40 -6.14 -3.55
N TRP A 99 6.09 -5.38 -2.50
CA TRP A 99 6.91 -4.24 -2.12
C TRP A 99 7.51 -4.30 -0.72
N ALA A 100 6.99 -5.10 0.21
CA ALA A 100 7.53 -5.17 1.56
C ALA A 100 8.98 -5.66 1.55
N MET A 101 9.88 -4.86 2.12
CA MET A 101 11.31 -5.13 2.15
C MET A 101 11.96 -4.41 3.32
N VAL A 102 12.87 -5.10 3.99
CA VAL A 102 13.79 -4.54 4.98
C VAL A 102 15.15 -5.19 4.85
N LEU A 103 16.19 -4.39 4.89
CA LEU A 103 17.59 -4.83 4.83
C LEU A 103 18.35 -4.19 5.99
N GLY A 104 18.92 -5.02 6.85
CA GLY A 104 19.92 -4.58 7.81
C GLY A 104 21.32 -4.94 7.32
N THR A 105 22.27 -4.01 7.39
CA THR A 105 23.61 -4.23 6.90
C THR A 105 24.68 -3.57 7.79
N SER A 106 25.79 -4.26 7.90
CA SER A 106 27.00 -3.76 8.58
C SER A 106 27.99 -3.11 7.62
N VAL A 107 27.72 -3.15 6.33
CA VAL A 107 28.56 -2.66 5.24
C VAL A 107 29.98 -3.21 5.27
N MET A 108 30.80 -2.81 6.24
CA MET A 108 32.21 -3.25 6.34
C MET A 108 32.61 -3.41 7.81
N SER A 109 32.15 -4.47 8.45
CA SER A 109 32.59 -4.80 9.80
C SER A 109 33.54 -5.99 9.80
N PRO A 110 34.72 -5.89 10.45
CA PRO A 110 35.61 -7.03 10.61
C PRO A 110 35.02 -8.14 11.50
N ASN A 111 34.11 -7.77 12.41
CA ASN A 111 33.42 -8.70 13.29
C ASN A 111 31.92 -8.69 12.95
N PRO A 112 31.41 -9.68 12.19
CA PRO A 112 30.03 -9.72 11.80
C PRO A 112 29.10 -9.76 13.02
N PRO A 113 28.07 -8.88 13.10
CA PRO A 113 27.17 -8.83 14.26
C PRO A 113 26.09 -9.90 14.24
N ASN A 114 25.91 -10.65 13.18
CA ASN A 114 24.84 -11.64 12.93
C ASN A 114 23.45 -10.99 12.96
N PHE A 115 23.00 -10.61 11.79
CA PHE A 115 21.70 -9.96 11.58
C PHE A 115 20.55 -10.97 11.53
N HIS A 116 19.42 -10.56 12.07
CA HIS A 116 18.12 -11.20 11.90
C HIS A 116 17.10 -10.17 11.49
N CYS A 117 16.23 -10.53 10.54
CA CYS A 117 15.10 -9.71 10.15
C CYS A 117 13.82 -10.51 10.06
N SER A 118 12.70 -9.83 10.18
CA SER A 118 11.37 -10.38 9.92
C SER A 118 10.44 -9.34 9.33
N ILE A 119 9.46 -9.84 8.56
CA ILE A 119 8.33 -9.06 8.08
C ILE A 119 7.06 -9.74 8.58
N ALA A 120 6.20 -8.96 9.23
CA ALA A 120 4.84 -9.37 9.57
C ALA A 120 3.85 -8.54 8.74
N VAL A 121 2.82 -9.18 8.23
CA VAL A 121 1.71 -8.55 7.53
C VAL A 121 0.43 -8.83 8.30
N ASP A 122 -0.27 -7.75 8.69
CA ASP A 122 -1.49 -7.83 9.49
C ASP A 122 -1.34 -8.72 10.75
N GLY A 123 -0.17 -8.62 11.39
CA GLY A 123 0.16 -9.34 12.61
C GLY A 123 0.73 -10.74 12.44
N ALA A 124 0.80 -11.27 11.22
CA ALA A 124 1.35 -12.59 10.94
C ALA A 124 2.74 -12.50 10.31
N ILE A 125 3.74 -13.15 10.90
CA ILE A 125 5.09 -13.22 10.34
C ILE A 125 5.05 -14.05 9.05
N VAL A 126 5.48 -13.44 7.94
CA VAL A 126 5.47 -14.05 6.61
C VAL A 126 6.87 -14.32 6.06
N VAL A 127 7.87 -13.60 6.56
CA VAL A 127 9.27 -13.76 6.14
C VAL A 127 10.18 -13.60 7.34
N THR A 128 11.19 -14.46 7.42
CA THR A 128 12.34 -14.32 8.32
C THR A 128 13.61 -14.63 7.55
N ASN A 129 14.69 -13.96 7.90
CA ASN A 129 16.00 -14.25 7.34
C ASN A 129 17.10 -13.89 8.34
N SER A 130 18.28 -14.40 8.13
CA SER A 130 19.46 -14.09 8.92
C SER A 130 20.72 -14.12 8.05
N GLY A 131 21.73 -13.39 8.49
CA GLY A 131 23.02 -13.37 7.82
C GLY A 131 24.08 -12.72 8.70
N ALA A 132 25.33 -13.16 8.56
CA ALA A 132 26.41 -12.71 9.41
C ALA A 132 26.67 -11.19 9.29
N LYS A 133 26.71 -10.67 8.07
CA LYS A 133 27.04 -9.27 7.75
C LYS A 133 25.83 -8.42 7.37
N GLY A 134 24.70 -9.04 7.18
CA GLY A 134 23.45 -8.39 6.83
C GLY A 134 22.36 -9.41 6.60
N ALA A 135 21.12 -8.98 6.67
CA ALA A 135 19.95 -9.80 6.38
C ALA A 135 18.93 -8.99 5.58
N LEU A 136 18.49 -9.58 4.47
CA LEU A 136 17.41 -9.06 3.65
C LEU A 136 16.16 -9.89 3.88
N CYS A 137 15.08 -9.23 4.29
CA CYS A 137 13.74 -9.78 4.30
C CYS A 137 12.92 -9.10 3.21
N SER A 138 12.34 -9.88 2.32
CA SER A 138 11.46 -9.43 1.25
C SER A 138 10.46 -10.53 0.95
N ILE A 139 9.20 -10.17 0.74
CA ILE A 139 8.19 -11.17 0.37
C ILE A 139 8.39 -11.57 -1.09
N ARG A 140 8.65 -10.60 -1.96
CA ARG A 140 9.03 -10.86 -3.34
C ARG A 140 10.49 -11.36 -3.41
N HIS A 141 10.70 -12.41 -4.16
CA HIS A 141 12.04 -12.87 -4.51
C HIS A 141 12.58 -12.04 -5.69
N TRP A 142 13.74 -11.48 -5.50
CA TRP A 142 14.46 -10.64 -6.49
C TRP A 142 15.47 -11.45 -7.27
#